data_732434a5ee4e6d1fa264c74be4aa3d60
#
_entry.id   732434a5ee4e6d1fa264c74be4aa3d60
#
_cell.length_a   1.000
_cell.length_b   1.000
_cell.length_c   1.000
_cell.angle_alpha   90.00
_cell.angle_beta   90.00
_cell.angle_gamma   90.00
#
_symmetry.space_group_name_H-M   'P 1'
#
loop_
_entity.id
_entity.type
_entity.pdbx_description
1 polymer ?
#
loop_
_entity_poly.entity_id
_entity_poly.type
_entity_poly.pdbx_seq_one_letter_code
_entity_poly.pdbx_strand_id
1 'polypeptide(L)'
;MALAHAVTQKMDAPALRAFGFLRDPLALGRWSLGCFATFPAGRNGLHAGRSLFDGSQAWFRIEADQERLMIDYLVGLPDALSRRISARVVPGPELGYDAEICLVTLTAWRAANMDDERWLRLCAAHEAEIFLIKSQIEARATEAA
;
A
#
# COMPACT_ATOMS: atom_id res chain seq x y z
N MET A 1 8.83 20.75 -7.48
CA MET A 1 8.65 19.30 -7.39
C MET A 1 7.24 19.00 -6.89
N ALA A 2 6.59 17.99 -7.43
CA ALA A 2 5.22 17.65 -7.06
C ALA A 2 5.12 17.20 -5.60
N LEU A 3 3.98 17.48 -4.97
CA LEU A 3 3.71 17.13 -3.58
C LEU A 3 2.95 15.81 -3.42
N ALA A 4 2.54 15.20 -4.53
CA ALA A 4 1.89 13.90 -4.55
C ALA A 4 2.43 13.08 -5.71
N HIS A 5 2.39 11.76 -5.55
CA HIS A 5 2.79 10.79 -6.56
C HIS A 5 1.80 9.65 -6.56
N ALA A 6 1.27 9.28 -7.72
CA ALA A 6 0.29 8.21 -7.85
C ALA A 6 0.71 7.23 -8.95
N VAL A 7 0.53 5.94 -8.68
CA VAL A 7 0.75 4.88 -9.66
C VAL A 7 -0.48 3.98 -9.69
N THR A 8 -0.87 3.55 -10.89
CA THR A 8 -2.05 2.70 -11.08
C THR A 8 -1.69 1.48 -11.90
N GLN A 9 -2.24 0.34 -11.52
CA GLN A 9 -2.13 -0.89 -12.31
C GLN A 9 -3.48 -1.60 -12.37
N LYS A 10 -3.74 -2.21 -13.50
CA LYS A 10 -4.86 -3.15 -13.67
C LYS A 10 -4.45 -4.48 -13.04
N MET A 11 -5.34 -5.05 -12.22
CA MET A 11 -5.14 -6.33 -11.56
C MET A 11 -6.08 -7.37 -12.15
N ASP A 12 -5.55 -8.55 -12.46
CA ASP A 12 -6.36 -9.70 -12.87
C ASP A 12 -6.87 -10.42 -11.62
N ALA A 13 -7.73 -9.72 -10.88
CA ALA A 13 -8.36 -10.20 -9.64
C ALA A 13 -9.59 -9.34 -9.33
N PRO A 14 -10.60 -9.90 -8.65
CA PRO A 14 -11.77 -9.13 -8.24
C PRO A 14 -11.39 -8.10 -7.16
N ALA A 15 -12.13 -6.99 -7.14
CA ALA A 15 -11.84 -5.85 -6.26
C ALA A 15 -11.73 -6.23 -4.78
N LEU A 16 -12.60 -7.10 -4.28
CA LEU A 16 -12.57 -7.49 -2.85
C LEU A 16 -11.31 -8.28 -2.49
N ARG A 17 -10.75 -9.04 -3.43
CA ARG A 17 -9.48 -9.73 -3.21
C ARG A 17 -8.34 -8.74 -3.12
N ALA A 18 -8.27 -7.78 -4.02
CA ALA A 18 -7.26 -6.73 -3.99
C ALA A 18 -7.37 -5.90 -2.70
N PHE A 19 -8.59 -5.53 -2.32
CA PHE A 19 -8.84 -4.79 -1.09
C PHE A 19 -8.36 -5.57 0.14
N GLY A 20 -8.72 -6.87 0.23
CA GLY A 20 -8.31 -7.72 1.34
C GLY A 20 -6.80 -7.85 1.49
N PHE A 21 -6.09 -7.94 0.36
CA PHE A 21 -4.63 -7.97 0.35
C PHE A 21 -4.03 -6.63 0.82
N LEU A 22 -4.55 -5.52 0.32
CA LEU A 22 -4.01 -4.19 0.61
C LEU A 22 -4.29 -3.74 2.04
N ARG A 23 -5.36 -4.24 2.67
CA ARG A 23 -5.68 -3.90 4.06
C ARG A 23 -4.98 -4.79 5.09
N ASP A 24 -4.32 -5.84 4.65
CA ASP A 24 -3.66 -6.80 5.55
C ASP A 24 -2.28 -6.27 5.96
N PRO A 25 -2.06 -5.96 7.24
CA PRO A 25 -0.78 -5.41 7.69
C PRO A 25 0.38 -6.40 7.54
N LEU A 26 0.12 -7.71 7.56
CA LEU A 26 1.18 -8.71 7.36
C LEU A 26 1.52 -8.84 5.88
N ALA A 27 0.54 -8.69 4.99
CA ALA A 27 0.79 -8.65 3.55
C ALA A 27 1.62 -7.42 3.15
N LEU A 28 1.39 -6.28 3.81
CA LEU A 28 2.18 -5.07 3.57
C LEU A 28 3.68 -5.35 3.72
N GLY A 29 4.06 -6.15 4.69
CA GLY A 29 5.47 -6.54 4.92
C GLY A 29 6.09 -7.39 3.81
N ARG A 30 5.34 -7.74 2.78
CA ARG A 30 5.83 -8.50 1.63
C ARG A 30 5.95 -7.65 0.36
N TRP A 31 5.44 -6.41 0.38
CA TRP A 31 5.54 -5.54 -0.79
C TRP A 31 6.11 -4.16 -0.49
N SER A 32 6.06 -3.70 0.76
CA SER A 32 6.55 -2.37 1.12
C SER A 32 8.05 -2.38 1.36
N LEU A 33 8.80 -1.71 0.50
CA LEU A 33 10.27 -1.65 0.59
C LEU A 33 10.73 -0.84 1.80
N GLY A 34 9.96 0.15 2.20
CA GLY A 34 10.26 0.99 3.38
C GLY A 34 9.77 0.40 4.70
N CYS A 35 9.02 -0.70 4.67
CA CYS A 35 8.47 -1.34 5.88
C CYS A 35 8.24 -2.82 5.61
N PHE A 36 9.31 -3.58 5.60
CA PHE A 36 9.33 -4.99 5.23
C PHE A 36 9.27 -5.89 6.45
N ALA A 37 8.80 -7.14 6.27
CA ALA A 37 8.72 -8.16 7.33
C ALA A 37 7.97 -7.65 8.56
N THR A 38 6.74 -7.21 8.36
CA THR A 38 5.91 -6.56 9.39
C THR A 38 5.44 -7.52 10.48
N PHE A 39 5.22 -6.96 11.67
CA PHE A 39 4.75 -7.69 12.83
C PHE A 39 3.92 -6.75 13.73
N PRO A 40 3.00 -7.30 14.57
CA PRO A 40 2.27 -6.48 15.53
C PRO A 40 3.23 -5.84 16.53
N ALA A 41 3.07 -4.53 16.76
CA ALA A 41 4.01 -3.75 17.56
C ALA A 41 3.34 -2.96 18.69
N GLY A 42 2.04 -3.15 18.91
CA GLY A 42 1.32 -2.43 19.96
C GLY A 42 -0.19 -2.59 19.84
N ARG A 43 -0.90 -1.67 20.49
CA ARG A 43 -2.36 -1.68 20.54
C ARG A 43 -2.95 -0.98 19.32
N ASN A 44 -4.26 -1.16 19.11
CA ASN A 44 -5.06 -0.46 18.11
C ASN A 44 -4.54 -0.65 16.69
N GLY A 45 -4.06 -1.86 16.37
CA GLY A 45 -3.59 -2.19 15.02
C GLY A 45 -2.21 -1.66 14.68
N LEU A 46 -1.43 -1.17 15.66
CA LEU A 46 -0.07 -0.72 15.42
C LEU A 46 0.82 -1.90 15.02
N HIS A 47 1.50 -1.74 13.91
CA HIS A 47 2.47 -2.70 13.36
C HIS A 47 3.79 -1.99 13.10
N ALA A 48 4.83 -2.78 12.98
CA ALA A 48 6.16 -2.29 12.64
C ALA A 48 6.81 -3.20 11.62
N GLY A 49 7.79 -2.67 10.93
CA GLY A 49 8.61 -3.39 9.98
C GLY A 49 9.95 -2.70 9.85
N ARG A 50 10.76 -3.17 8.92
CA ARG A 50 12.11 -2.65 8.72
C ARG A 50 12.28 -2.15 7.30
N SER A 51 12.83 -0.94 7.17
CA SER A 51 13.17 -0.40 5.86
C SER A 51 14.28 -1.22 5.22
N LEU A 52 14.08 -1.64 3.96
CA LEU A 52 15.13 -2.29 3.19
C LEU A 52 16.17 -1.30 2.68
N PHE A 53 15.87 0.01 2.73
CA PHE A 53 16.81 1.03 2.27
C PHE A 53 17.92 1.30 3.28
N ASP A 54 17.58 1.37 4.57
CA ASP A 54 18.54 1.78 5.61
C ASP A 54 18.50 0.92 6.87
N GLY A 55 17.62 -0.07 6.94
CA GLY A 55 17.48 -0.95 8.09
C GLY A 55 16.74 -0.33 9.28
N SER A 56 16.27 0.90 9.16
CA SER A 56 15.54 1.56 10.26
C SER A 56 14.19 0.90 10.49
N GLN A 57 13.70 0.98 11.73
CA GLN A 57 12.37 0.49 12.07
C GLN A 57 11.32 1.54 11.64
N ALA A 58 10.24 1.06 11.05
CA ALA A 58 9.11 1.88 10.63
C ALA A 58 7.85 1.39 11.31
N TRP A 59 6.96 2.31 11.70
CA TRP A 59 5.68 1.96 12.31
C TRP A 59 4.53 2.45 11.45
N PHE A 60 3.43 1.70 11.50
CA PHE A 60 2.23 2.08 10.75
C PHE A 60 0.97 1.50 11.39
N ARG A 61 -0.14 2.08 11.01
CA ARG A 61 -1.48 1.55 11.26
C ARG A 61 -2.31 1.70 9.98
N ILE A 62 -3.17 0.73 9.70
CA ILE A 62 -4.04 0.75 8.53
C ILE A 62 -5.43 1.16 8.95
N GLU A 63 -6.03 2.11 8.24
CA GLU A 63 -7.44 2.46 8.32
C GLU A 63 -8.07 2.09 6.99
N ALA A 64 -9.01 1.14 7.01
CA ALA A 64 -9.63 0.62 5.80
C ALA A 64 -11.14 0.90 5.80
N ASP A 65 -11.65 1.32 4.64
CA ASP A 65 -13.06 1.55 4.39
C ASP A 65 -13.51 0.61 3.27
N GLN A 66 -14.15 -0.51 3.66
CA GLN A 66 -14.57 -1.53 2.70
C GLN A 66 -15.67 -1.05 1.76
N GLU A 67 -16.54 -0.17 2.22
CA GLU A 67 -17.63 0.35 1.40
C GLU A 67 -17.09 1.18 0.24
N ARG A 68 -16.05 1.99 0.50
CA ARG A 68 -15.42 2.83 -0.51
C ARG A 68 -14.20 2.18 -1.18
N LEU A 69 -13.77 1.02 -0.68
CA LEU A 69 -12.57 0.32 -1.15
C LEU A 69 -11.33 1.22 -1.09
N MET A 70 -11.21 1.92 0.03
CA MET A 70 -10.09 2.83 0.30
C MET A 70 -9.32 2.37 1.52
N ILE A 71 -8.01 2.57 1.48
CA ILE A 71 -7.12 2.21 2.57
C ILE A 71 -6.16 3.37 2.79
N ASP A 72 -6.09 3.84 4.04
CA ASP A 72 -5.08 4.81 4.45
C ASP A 72 -4.01 4.11 5.28
N TYR A 73 -2.75 4.38 4.94
CA TYR A 73 -1.61 3.92 5.72
C TYR A 73 -1.09 5.09 6.53
N LEU A 74 -1.30 5.04 7.85
CA LEU A 74 -0.78 6.04 8.76
C LEU A 74 0.61 5.61 9.19
N VAL A 75 1.60 6.44 8.91
CA VAL A 75 3.01 6.11 9.11
C VAL A 75 3.70 7.16 9.96
N GLY A 76 4.78 6.78 10.63
CA GLY A 76 5.56 7.68 11.46
C GLY A 76 6.07 7.01 12.72
N LEU A 77 6.14 7.77 13.81
CA LEU A 77 6.46 7.24 15.13
C LEU A 77 5.19 6.70 15.79
N PRO A 78 5.29 5.76 16.73
CA PRO A 78 4.10 5.10 17.31
C PRO A 78 3.04 6.05 17.87
N ASP A 79 3.46 7.20 18.42
CA ASP A 79 2.57 8.21 19.00
C ASP A 79 2.35 9.42 18.08
N ALA A 80 2.85 9.38 16.86
CA ALA A 80 2.78 10.48 15.90
C ALA A 80 2.64 9.95 14.47
N LEU A 81 1.63 9.12 14.25
CA LEU A 81 1.32 8.60 12.92
C LEU A 81 0.54 9.63 12.11
N SER A 82 0.82 9.71 10.82
CA SER A 82 0.10 10.60 9.91
C SER A 82 -0.19 9.92 8.59
N ARG A 83 -1.28 10.33 7.94
CA ARG A 83 -1.67 9.82 6.63
C ARG A 83 -0.72 10.37 5.57
N ARG A 84 0.10 9.51 4.99
CA ARG A 84 1.01 9.90 3.91
C ARG A 84 0.90 9.01 2.69
N ILE A 85 0.25 7.87 2.82
CA ILE A 85 0.09 6.90 1.74
C ILE A 85 -1.33 6.38 1.78
N SER A 86 -1.94 6.21 0.60
CA SER A 86 -3.23 5.54 0.50
C SER A 86 -3.27 4.62 -0.71
N ALA A 87 -4.18 3.65 -0.66
CA ALA A 87 -4.51 2.81 -1.79
C ALA A 87 -6.01 2.92 -2.07
N ARG A 88 -6.37 2.91 -3.35
CA ARG A 88 -7.77 2.84 -3.76
C ARG A 88 -7.95 1.71 -4.75
N VAL A 89 -9.04 0.96 -4.57
CA VAL A 89 -9.43 -0.11 -5.49
C VAL A 89 -10.69 0.33 -6.21
N VAL A 90 -10.69 0.26 -7.55
CA VAL A 90 -11.87 0.54 -8.36
C VAL A 90 -12.29 -0.76 -9.03
N PRO A 91 -13.52 -1.26 -8.76
CA PRO A 91 -14.01 -2.48 -9.40
C PRO A 91 -14.05 -2.35 -10.92
N GLY A 92 -13.64 -3.41 -11.62
CA GLY A 92 -13.61 -3.43 -13.07
C GLY A 92 -14.95 -3.06 -13.73
N PRO A 93 -16.09 -3.61 -13.27
CA PRO A 93 -17.39 -3.29 -13.87
C PRO A 93 -17.76 -1.81 -13.90
N GLU A 94 -17.29 -1.01 -12.94
CA GLU A 94 -17.53 0.43 -12.93
C GLU A 94 -16.85 1.14 -14.10
N LEU A 95 -15.84 0.50 -14.70
CA LEU A 95 -15.04 1.07 -15.78
C LEU A 95 -15.18 0.30 -17.10
N GLY A 96 -16.14 -0.62 -17.18
CA GLY A 96 -16.39 -1.39 -18.39
C GLY A 96 -15.57 -2.68 -18.52
N TYR A 97 -14.79 -3.04 -17.51
CA TYR A 97 -14.11 -4.34 -17.44
C TYR A 97 -14.99 -5.37 -16.75
N ASP A 98 -14.61 -6.65 -16.81
CA ASP A 98 -15.39 -7.69 -16.12
C ASP A 98 -15.09 -7.72 -14.61
N ALA A 99 -15.85 -8.55 -13.88
CA ALA A 99 -15.79 -8.62 -12.42
C ALA A 99 -14.48 -9.22 -11.88
N GLU A 100 -13.70 -9.91 -12.70
CA GLU A 100 -12.42 -10.50 -12.33
C GLU A 100 -11.25 -9.50 -12.51
N ILE A 101 -11.57 -8.25 -12.81
CA ILE A 101 -10.58 -7.19 -13.01
C ILE A 101 -10.89 -6.03 -12.06
N CYS A 102 -9.85 -5.42 -11.52
CA CYS A 102 -9.95 -4.15 -10.81
C CYS A 102 -8.73 -3.29 -11.11
N LEU A 103 -8.83 -2.01 -10.79
CA LEU A 103 -7.70 -1.09 -10.84
C LEU A 103 -7.29 -0.72 -9.43
N VAL A 104 -5.98 -0.69 -9.19
CA VAL A 104 -5.42 -0.28 -7.89
C VAL A 104 -4.53 0.93 -8.10
N THR A 105 -4.80 1.98 -7.34
CA THR A 105 -3.97 3.20 -7.33
C THR A 105 -3.33 3.34 -5.96
N LEU A 106 -2.01 3.51 -5.95
CA LEU A 106 -1.24 3.80 -4.74
C LEU A 106 -0.79 5.25 -4.81
N THR A 107 -1.13 6.05 -3.79
CA THR A 107 -0.83 7.47 -3.73
C THR A 107 0.05 7.78 -2.53
N ALA A 108 1.08 8.61 -2.73
CA ALA A 108 1.91 9.14 -1.66
C ALA A 108 1.85 10.66 -1.65
N TRP A 109 1.90 11.25 -0.46
CA TRP A 109 1.99 12.70 -0.26
C TRP A 109 3.29 13.04 0.42
N ARG A 110 3.95 14.10 -0.06
CA ARG A 110 5.22 14.53 0.48
C ARG A 110 5.01 15.31 1.79
N ALA A 111 5.64 14.85 2.86
CA ALA A 111 5.66 15.59 4.11
C ALA A 111 6.58 16.82 3.99
N ALA A 112 6.27 17.88 4.72
CA ALA A 112 7.01 19.15 4.65
C ALA A 112 8.49 19.00 5.02
N ASN A 113 8.80 18.05 5.92
CA ASN A 113 10.18 17.83 6.39
C ASN A 113 10.95 16.78 5.57
N MET A 114 10.38 16.32 4.47
CA MET A 114 11.02 15.31 3.62
C MET A 114 11.89 16.00 2.56
N ASP A 115 13.18 15.69 2.54
CA ASP A 115 14.09 16.25 1.53
C ASP A 115 13.85 15.63 0.15
N ASP A 116 14.46 16.21 -0.89
CA ASP A 116 14.25 15.80 -2.27
C ASP A 116 14.71 14.36 -2.52
N GLU A 117 15.87 13.97 -1.98
CA GLU A 117 16.42 12.64 -2.16
C GLU A 117 15.46 11.57 -1.61
N ARG A 118 14.96 11.78 -0.40
CA ARG A 118 14.03 10.88 0.24
C ARG A 118 12.69 10.81 -0.51
N TRP A 119 12.19 11.96 -0.98
CA TRP A 119 10.95 12.01 -1.77
C TRP A 119 11.09 11.25 -3.09
N LEU A 120 12.19 11.46 -3.83
CA LEU A 120 12.43 10.76 -5.09
C LEU A 120 12.57 9.25 -4.88
N ARG A 121 13.22 8.85 -3.78
CA ARG A 121 13.34 7.43 -3.43
C ARG A 121 11.96 6.82 -3.12
N LEU A 122 11.10 7.56 -2.42
CA LEU A 122 9.74 7.11 -2.13
C LEU A 122 8.94 6.93 -3.43
N CYS A 123 9.03 7.88 -4.35
CA CYS A 123 8.35 7.78 -5.65
C CYS A 123 8.82 6.55 -6.43
N ALA A 124 10.13 6.33 -6.49
CA ALA A 124 10.71 5.16 -7.17
C ALA A 124 10.27 3.85 -6.50
N ALA A 125 10.21 3.83 -5.18
CA ALA A 125 9.72 2.67 -4.43
C ALA A 125 8.27 2.35 -4.79
N HIS A 126 7.39 3.35 -4.85
CA HIS A 126 5.99 3.15 -5.22
C HIS A 126 5.85 2.60 -6.64
N GLU A 127 6.68 3.05 -7.56
CA GLU A 127 6.67 2.54 -8.94
C GLU A 127 7.07 1.05 -9.01
N ALA A 128 7.94 0.59 -8.12
CA ALA A 128 8.31 -0.82 -8.02
C ALA A 128 7.27 -1.60 -7.22
N GLU A 129 6.81 -1.05 -6.11
CA GLU A 129 5.89 -1.73 -5.19
C GLU A 129 4.57 -2.09 -5.83
N ILE A 130 4.05 -1.26 -6.74
CA ILE A 130 2.78 -1.57 -7.40
C ILE A 130 2.85 -2.87 -8.21
N PHE A 131 4.02 -3.20 -8.77
CA PHE A 131 4.22 -4.47 -9.47
C PHE A 131 4.34 -5.65 -8.50
N LEU A 132 4.93 -5.45 -7.33
CA LEU A 132 4.97 -6.47 -6.28
C LEU A 132 3.56 -6.77 -5.77
N ILE A 133 2.77 -5.73 -5.55
CA ILE A 133 1.36 -5.86 -5.17
C ILE A 133 0.60 -6.66 -6.23
N LYS A 134 0.74 -6.27 -7.50
CA LYS A 134 0.07 -6.94 -8.61
C LYS A 134 0.41 -8.42 -8.67
N SER A 135 1.69 -8.76 -8.64
CA SER A 135 2.13 -10.15 -8.76
C SER A 135 1.62 -11.00 -7.61
N GLN A 136 1.58 -10.46 -6.38
CA GLN A 136 1.12 -11.20 -5.22
C GLN A 136 -0.40 -11.38 -5.18
N ILE A 137 -1.15 -10.35 -5.58
CA ILE A 137 -2.62 -10.46 -5.69
C ILE A 137 -2.98 -11.50 -6.75
N GLU A 138 -2.34 -11.46 -7.92
CA GLU A 138 -2.65 -12.37 -9.02
C GLU A 138 -2.23 -13.81 -8.73
N ALA A 139 -1.12 -14.01 -8.02
CA ALA A 139 -0.69 -15.34 -7.60
C ALA A 139 -1.71 -15.98 -6.65
N ARG A 140 -2.23 -15.22 -5.68
CA ARG A 140 -3.29 -15.71 -4.78
C ARG A 140 -4.57 -16.07 -5.51
N ALA A 141 -4.94 -15.29 -6.54
CA ALA A 141 -6.10 -15.60 -7.37
C ALA A 141 -5.93 -16.93 -8.08
N THR A 142 -4.73 -17.21 -8.59
CA THR A 142 -4.40 -18.48 -9.26
C THR A 142 -4.44 -19.64 -8.27
N GLU A 143 -3.88 -19.47 -7.08
CA GLU A 143 -3.89 -20.50 -6.03
C GLU A 143 -5.29 -20.82 -5.54
N ALA A 144 -6.20 -19.85 -5.51
CA ALA A 144 -7.58 -20.03 -5.10
C ALA A 144 -8.44 -20.72 -6.16
N ALA A 145 -7.99 -20.73 -7.40
CA ALA A 145 -8.69 -21.41 -8.50
C ALA A 145 -8.28 -22.86 -8.57
#